data_c162786f3165ee5e06c4c5b519985f91
#
_entry.id   c162786f3165ee5e06c4c5b519985f91
#
_cell.length_a   1.000
_cell.length_b   1.000
_cell.length_c   1.000
_cell.angle_alpha   90.00
_cell.angle_beta   90.00
_cell.angle_gamma   90.00
#
_symmetry.space_group_name_H-M   'P 1'
#
loop_
_entity.id
_entity.type
_entity.pdbx_description
1 polymer ?
#
loop_
_entity_poly.entity_id
_entity_poly.type
_entity_poly.pdbx_seq_one_letter_code
_entity_poly.pdbx_strand_id
1 'polypeptide(L)'
;AFDGRLVPEELLGVAERIIPDGKPKMRCCIYKERAIINQREVGVDVEDYEHGLYASLREDPDVILIGEMRTPETIETALVAAETGHLVFSTLHTNSAVDSIDRIVGVFPENKQPQIRLQLSMTLKAVLAQQLVPRAEGKGRVAACELMMITTPIRNLIRDGRTPQMQSYLLSGAKDGSVTMDHSLLELAQRGVIMPETAIESAYDPAELQKNFLLR
;
A
#
# COMPACT_ATOMS: atom_id res chain seq x y z
N ALA A 1 -19.99 -9.06 -6.49
CA ALA A 1 -19.00 -9.38 -7.49
C ALA A 1 -18.01 -8.21 -7.50
N PHE A 2 -16.84 -8.41 -6.93
CA PHE A 2 -15.73 -7.47 -7.00
C PHE A 2 -15.17 -7.61 -8.42
N ASP A 3 -15.58 -6.73 -9.31
CA ASP A 3 -14.95 -6.59 -10.60
C ASP A 3 -13.59 -5.97 -10.34
N GLY A 4 -12.49 -6.70 -10.57
CA GLY A 4 -11.11 -6.34 -10.27
C GLY A 4 -10.59 -5.01 -10.85
N ARG A 5 -11.47 -4.04 -11.05
CA ARG A 5 -11.24 -2.72 -11.63
C ARG A 5 -11.10 -1.58 -10.63
N LEU A 6 -10.85 -1.85 -9.34
CA LEU A 6 -10.60 -0.80 -8.34
C LEU A 6 -9.12 -0.40 -8.22
N VAL A 7 -8.23 -1.15 -8.82
CA VAL A 7 -6.91 -0.64 -9.18
C VAL A 7 -7.01 -0.33 -10.67
N PRO A 8 -6.84 0.91 -11.14
CA PRO A 8 -6.79 1.20 -12.57
C PRO A 8 -5.85 0.19 -13.25
N GLU A 9 -6.25 -0.40 -14.38
CA GLU A 9 -5.40 -1.35 -15.13
C GLU A 9 -3.99 -0.79 -15.35
N GLU A 10 -3.87 0.53 -15.38
CA GLU A 10 -2.63 1.28 -15.44
C GLU A 10 -1.76 1.14 -14.19
N LEU A 11 -2.34 1.00 -12.98
CA LEU A 11 -1.61 0.74 -11.72
C LEU A 11 -1.31 -0.77 -11.55
N LEU A 12 -2.18 -1.66 -12.04
CA LEU A 12 -1.87 -3.10 -12.12
C LEU A 12 -0.73 -3.38 -13.11
N GLY A 13 -0.66 -2.64 -14.21
CA GLY A 13 0.46 -2.67 -15.14
C GLY A 13 1.78 -2.21 -14.52
N VAL A 14 1.74 -1.29 -13.58
CA VAL A 14 2.91 -0.85 -12.78
C VAL A 14 3.29 -1.93 -11.76
N ALA A 15 2.34 -2.57 -11.07
CA ALA A 15 2.62 -3.64 -10.12
C ALA A 15 3.13 -4.93 -10.80
N GLU A 16 2.58 -5.33 -11.94
CA GLU A 16 3.09 -6.49 -12.72
C GLU A 16 4.48 -6.25 -13.33
N ARG A 17 4.85 -5.01 -13.62
CA ARG A 17 6.14 -4.64 -14.24
C ARG A 17 7.26 -4.34 -13.25
N ILE A 18 6.95 -4.17 -11.96
CA ILE A 18 7.95 -3.96 -10.90
C ILE A 18 8.71 -5.27 -10.57
N ILE A 19 8.25 -6.44 -11.01
CA ILE A 19 8.88 -7.74 -10.75
C ILE A 19 9.06 -8.55 -12.04
N PRO A 20 9.96 -8.19 -12.96
CA PRO A 20 10.52 -9.14 -13.87
C PRO A 20 11.94 -9.50 -13.44
N ASP A 21 12.20 -10.79 -13.25
CA ASP A 21 13.53 -11.42 -13.35
C ASP A 21 14.55 -11.14 -12.26
N GLY A 22 14.21 -11.13 -10.97
CA GLY A 22 15.17 -11.42 -9.89
C GLY A 22 16.48 -10.61 -9.87
N LYS A 23 16.55 -9.47 -10.57
CA LYS A 23 17.69 -8.57 -10.56
C LYS A 23 17.31 -7.21 -10.00
N PRO A 24 18.02 -6.72 -8.99
CA PRO A 24 17.77 -5.41 -8.42
C PRO A 24 18.29 -4.32 -9.37
N LYS A 25 17.50 -3.99 -10.37
CA LYS A 25 17.63 -2.73 -11.09
C LYS A 25 16.26 -2.08 -11.04
N MET A 26 16.01 -1.34 -9.97
CA MET A 26 14.91 -0.40 -9.87
C MET A 26 15.13 0.75 -10.86
N ARG A 27 14.91 0.47 -12.12
CA ARG A 27 14.52 1.49 -13.08
C ARG A 27 13.01 1.39 -13.16
N CYS A 28 12.33 2.29 -12.47
CA CYS A 28 10.91 2.52 -12.69
C CYS A 28 10.75 3.01 -14.13
N CYS A 29 10.57 2.08 -15.08
CA CYS A 29 10.25 2.43 -16.47
C CYS A 29 8.78 2.82 -16.51
N ILE A 30 8.47 4.06 -16.15
CA ILE A 30 7.15 4.64 -16.37
C ILE A 30 7.07 4.99 -17.86
N TYR A 31 6.11 4.39 -18.58
CA TYR A 31 5.91 4.69 -20.00
C TYR A 31 5.29 6.09 -20.16
N LYS A 32 5.95 6.95 -20.94
CA LYS A 32 5.56 8.34 -21.21
C LYS A 32 4.46 8.47 -22.27
N GLU A 33 3.36 7.75 -22.15
CA GLU A 33 2.34 7.79 -23.22
C GLU A 33 1.33 8.94 -23.06
N ARG A 34 1.06 9.42 -21.82
CA ARG A 34 0.01 10.41 -21.55
C ARG A 34 0.42 11.53 -20.58
N ALA A 35 1.62 11.50 -20.02
CA ALA A 35 2.10 12.50 -19.08
C ALA A 35 3.59 12.80 -19.28
N ILE A 36 4.02 13.99 -18.85
CA ILE A 36 5.44 14.31 -18.72
C ILE A 36 5.91 13.68 -17.42
N ILE A 37 6.93 12.81 -17.50
CA ILE A 37 7.47 12.12 -16.33
C ILE A 37 8.92 12.54 -16.16
N ASN A 38 9.20 13.18 -15.03
CA ASN A 38 10.54 13.49 -14.57
C ASN A 38 10.97 12.45 -13.54
N GLN A 39 12.16 11.89 -13.71
CA GLN A 39 12.74 10.92 -12.78
C GLN A 39 14.01 11.50 -12.20
N ARG A 40 14.21 11.32 -10.90
CA ARG A 40 15.40 11.74 -10.16
C ARG A 40 15.92 10.59 -9.33
N GLU A 41 17.21 10.34 -9.42
CA GLU A 41 17.91 9.32 -8.65
C GLU A 41 18.74 10.00 -7.56
N VAL A 42 18.53 9.56 -6.31
CA VAL A 42 19.32 10.06 -5.17
C VAL A 42 20.77 9.63 -5.34
N GLY A 43 21.68 10.59 -5.12
CA GLY A 43 23.12 10.42 -5.32
C GLY A 43 23.61 10.61 -6.76
N VAL A 44 22.69 10.86 -7.72
CA VAL A 44 23.01 11.16 -9.14
C VAL A 44 22.43 12.51 -9.53
N ASP A 45 21.12 12.67 -9.42
CA ASP A 45 20.41 13.88 -9.83
C ASP A 45 20.10 14.81 -8.67
N VAL A 46 19.97 14.25 -7.45
CA VAL A 46 19.69 14.96 -6.20
C VAL A 46 20.49 14.36 -5.05
N GLU A 47 20.82 15.17 -4.02
CA GLU A 47 21.60 14.70 -2.87
C GLU A 47 20.82 13.71 -2.01
N ASP A 48 19.54 13.98 -1.76
CA ASP A 48 18.65 13.14 -0.97
C ASP A 48 17.18 13.28 -1.40
N TYR A 49 16.31 12.49 -0.77
CA TYR A 49 14.86 12.51 -1.06
C TYR A 49 14.21 13.85 -0.73
N GLU A 50 14.65 14.51 0.34
CA GLU A 50 14.08 15.77 0.81
C GLU A 50 14.30 16.88 -0.22
N HIS A 51 15.54 17.08 -0.64
CA HIS A 51 15.88 18.05 -1.69
C HIS A 51 15.19 17.75 -3.01
N GLY A 52 15.14 16.47 -3.40
CA GLY A 52 14.44 16.04 -4.62
C GLY A 52 12.94 16.35 -4.57
N LEU A 53 12.30 16.09 -3.44
CA LEU A 53 10.87 16.29 -3.27
C LEU A 53 10.52 17.79 -3.18
N TYR A 54 11.27 18.59 -2.41
CA TYR A 54 11.09 20.05 -2.37
C TYR A 54 11.29 20.72 -3.74
N ALA A 55 12.25 20.24 -4.52
CA ALA A 55 12.45 20.74 -5.87
C ALA A 55 11.26 20.37 -6.78
N SER A 56 10.72 19.14 -6.65
CA SER A 56 9.59 18.68 -7.45
C SER A 56 8.32 19.49 -7.18
N LEU A 57 8.06 19.91 -5.93
CA LEU A 57 6.90 20.74 -5.59
C LEU A 57 6.87 22.11 -6.32
N ARG A 58 8.02 22.57 -6.84
CA ARG A 58 8.11 23.80 -7.62
C ARG A 58 7.87 23.60 -9.11
N GLU A 59 7.71 22.36 -9.54
CA GLU A 59 7.46 21.99 -10.95
C GLU A 59 5.98 21.77 -11.24
N ASP A 60 5.11 22.04 -10.24
CA ASP A 60 3.65 21.88 -10.32
C ASP A 60 3.22 20.47 -10.78
N PRO A 61 3.68 19.40 -10.11
CA PRO A 61 3.33 18.04 -10.48
C PRO A 61 1.93 17.68 -9.99
N ASP A 62 1.13 17.01 -10.81
CA ASP A 62 -0.15 16.44 -10.37
C ASP A 62 0.07 15.22 -9.45
N VAL A 63 1.10 14.42 -9.75
CA VAL A 63 1.40 13.15 -9.09
C VAL A 63 2.88 13.06 -8.72
N ILE A 64 3.15 12.66 -7.48
CA ILE A 64 4.50 12.43 -6.96
C ILE A 64 4.63 10.96 -6.55
N LEU A 65 5.64 10.25 -7.09
CA LEU A 65 6.00 8.91 -6.67
C LEU A 65 7.31 8.94 -5.89
N ILE A 66 7.24 8.60 -4.60
CA ILE A 66 8.38 8.43 -3.72
C ILE A 66 8.68 6.94 -3.63
N GLY A 67 9.87 6.51 -4.04
CA GLY A 67 10.23 5.10 -4.09
C GLY A 67 10.02 4.37 -2.76
N GLU A 68 10.48 4.99 -1.65
CA GLU A 68 10.30 4.43 -0.30
C GLU A 68 10.38 5.53 0.76
N MET A 69 9.49 5.44 1.77
CA MET A 69 9.52 6.32 2.96
C MET A 69 10.20 5.59 4.13
N ARG A 70 11.46 5.93 4.42
CA ARG A 70 12.24 5.33 5.52
C ARG A 70 12.48 6.28 6.68
N THR A 71 12.64 7.56 6.40
CA THR A 71 13.06 8.56 7.37
C THR A 71 11.92 9.51 7.73
N PRO A 72 11.92 10.09 8.94
CA PRO A 72 10.94 11.09 9.34
C PRO A 72 10.85 12.25 8.34
N GLU A 73 11.98 12.73 7.83
CA GLU A 73 12.08 13.87 6.91
C GLU A 73 11.36 13.58 5.61
N THR A 74 11.58 12.39 5.03
CA THR A 74 10.89 11.97 3.79
C THR A 74 9.37 11.86 4.01
N ILE A 75 8.94 11.35 5.17
CA ILE A 75 7.52 11.23 5.51
C ILE A 75 6.90 12.61 5.74
N GLU A 76 7.54 13.49 6.49
CA GLU A 76 7.07 14.86 6.72
C GLU A 76 6.88 15.60 5.37
N THR A 77 7.86 15.51 4.48
CA THR A 77 7.78 16.18 3.17
C THR A 77 6.69 15.56 2.28
N ALA A 78 6.49 14.23 2.33
CA ALA A 78 5.39 13.56 1.63
C ALA A 78 4.01 14.00 2.13
N LEU A 79 3.87 14.17 3.45
CA LEU A 79 2.63 14.67 4.06
C LEU A 79 2.36 16.11 3.64
N VAL A 80 3.38 16.99 3.64
CA VAL A 80 3.26 18.38 3.17
C VAL A 80 2.83 18.41 1.70
N ALA A 81 3.43 17.58 0.84
CA ALA A 81 3.04 17.48 -0.56
C ALA A 81 1.56 17.07 -0.71
N ALA A 82 1.10 16.09 0.09
CA ALA A 82 -0.29 15.65 0.08
C ALA A 82 -1.25 16.73 0.61
N GLU A 83 -0.87 17.50 1.65
CA GLU A 83 -1.65 18.60 2.20
C GLU A 83 -1.78 19.78 1.20
N THR A 84 -0.77 19.99 0.37
CA THR A 84 -0.76 21.05 -0.67
C THR A 84 -1.45 20.64 -1.97
N GLY A 85 -2.09 19.46 -2.01
CA GLY A 85 -2.99 19.06 -3.09
C GLY A 85 -2.43 18.06 -4.10
N HIS A 86 -1.18 17.62 -3.94
CA HIS A 86 -0.57 16.63 -4.82
C HIS A 86 -1.06 15.20 -4.49
N LEU A 87 -1.22 14.37 -5.52
CA LEU A 87 -1.42 12.94 -5.32
C LEU A 87 -0.07 12.26 -5.07
N VAL A 88 0.16 11.78 -3.85
CA VAL A 88 1.43 11.16 -3.46
C VAL A 88 1.27 9.66 -3.36
N PHE A 89 2.12 8.92 -4.08
CA PHE A 89 2.31 7.48 -3.92
C PHE A 89 3.65 7.20 -3.26
N SER A 90 3.68 6.23 -2.36
CA SER A 90 4.92 5.74 -1.79
C SER A 90 4.82 4.29 -1.38
N THR A 91 5.96 3.66 -1.11
CA THR A 91 6.02 2.28 -0.61
C THR A 91 6.56 2.21 0.81
N LEU A 92 6.11 1.18 1.51
CA LEU A 92 6.57 0.79 2.84
C LEU A 92 6.79 -0.73 2.86
N HIS A 93 7.70 -1.20 3.71
CA HIS A 93 7.88 -2.62 3.96
C HIS A 93 7.09 -3.04 5.19
N THR A 94 5.80 -3.33 5.01
CA THR A 94 4.85 -3.75 6.05
C THR A 94 4.04 -4.95 5.59
N ASN A 95 3.57 -5.76 6.54
CA ASN A 95 2.82 -6.97 6.24
C ASN A 95 1.32 -6.73 6.10
N SER A 96 0.79 -5.66 6.69
CA SER A 96 -0.63 -5.30 6.63
C SER A 96 -0.83 -3.80 6.41
N ALA A 97 -2.04 -3.43 6.02
CA ALA A 97 -2.42 -2.03 5.87
C ALA A 97 -2.46 -1.29 7.20
N VAL A 98 -2.85 -1.97 8.27
CA VAL A 98 -2.87 -1.41 9.63
C VAL A 98 -1.47 -1.15 10.14
N ASP A 99 -0.54 -2.13 9.96
CA ASP A 99 0.87 -1.98 10.36
C ASP A 99 1.55 -0.81 9.64
N SER A 100 1.10 -0.47 8.43
CA SER A 100 1.62 0.68 7.69
C SER A 100 1.41 2.00 8.44
N ILE A 101 0.26 2.15 9.09
CA ILE A 101 -0.04 3.35 9.89
C ILE A 101 0.89 3.46 11.08
N ASP A 102 1.04 2.36 11.84
CA ASP A 102 1.91 2.34 13.01
C ASP A 102 3.39 2.49 12.61
N ARG A 103 3.79 1.95 11.45
CA ARG A 103 5.14 2.13 10.91
C ARG A 103 5.45 3.58 10.57
N ILE A 104 4.52 4.30 9.91
CA ILE A 104 4.69 5.71 9.57
C ILE A 104 4.79 6.55 10.86
N VAL A 105 3.89 6.34 11.80
CA VAL A 105 3.86 7.12 13.04
C VAL A 105 5.05 6.79 13.94
N GLY A 106 5.44 5.52 14.00
CA GLY A 106 6.47 5.01 14.92
C GLY A 106 7.90 5.48 14.63
N VAL A 107 8.18 6.03 13.43
CA VAL A 107 9.51 6.61 13.15
C VAL A 107 9.68 7.99 13.79
N PHE A 108 8.61 8.60 14.29
CA PHE A 108 8.64 9.92 14.92
C PHE A 108 8.75 9.81 16.43
N PRO A 109 9.43 10.78 17.08
CA PRO A 109 9.43 10.86 18.53
C PRO A 109 8.01 11.09 19.07
N GLU A 110 7.74 10.60 20.28
CA GLU A 110 6.39 10.58 20.89
C GLU A 110 5.68 11.93 20.87
N ASN A 111 6.40 13.02 21.08
CA ASN A 111 5.82 14.37 21.07
C ASN A 111 5.34 14.84 19.69
N LYS A 112 5.84 14.28 18.60
CA LYS A 112 5.41 14.59 17.22
C LYS A 112 4.29 13.66 16.72
N GLN A 113 4.16 12.46 17.27
CA GLN A 113 3.22 11.45 16.80
C GLN A 113 1.75 11.94 16.70
N PRO A 114 1.21 12.71 17.66
CA PRO A 114 -0.15 13.21 17.54
C PRO A 114 -0.37 14.11 16.32
N GLN A 115 0.61 14.95 15.98
CA GLN A 115 0.57 15.80 14.79
C GLN A 115 0.58 14.94 13.52
N ILE A 116 1.48 13.96 13.43
CA ILE A 116 1.57 13.05 12.28
C ILE A 116 0.28 12.24 12.09
N ARG A 117 -0.33 11.74 13.18
CA ARG A 117 -1.63 11.07 13.11
C ARG A 117 -2.72 11.98 12.57
N LEU A 118 -2.74 13.23 12.99
CA LEU A 118 -3.69 14.22 12.48
C LEU A 118 -3.51 14.43 10.97
N GLN A 119 -2.29 14.69 10.52
CA GLN A 119 -1.97 14.88 9.10
C GLN A 119 -2.32 13.66 8.26
N LEU A 120 -1.92 12.45 8.68
CA LEU A 120 -2.30 11.19 8.04
C LEU A 120 -3.82 11.01 7.96
N SER A 121 -4.55 11.32 9.02
CA SER A 121 -6.01 11.18 9.03
C SER A 121 -6.70 12.07 7.99
N MET A 122 -6.09 13.20 7.62
CA MET A 122 -6.62 14.13 6.63
C MET A 122 -6.19 13.80 5.20
N THR A 123 -4.95 13.37 5.02
CA THR A 123 -4.34 13.24 3.69
C THR A 123 -4.44 11.83 3.12
N LEU A 124 -4.28 10.78 3.94
CA LEU A 124 -4.26 9.40 3.48
C LEU A 124 -5.58 9.01 2.79
N LYS A 125 -5.49 8.35 1.65
CA LYS A 125 -6.65 7.91 0.84
C LYS A 125 -6.87 6.41 0.91
N ALA A 126 -5.79 5.64 0.77
CA ALA A 126 -5.83 4.19 0.82
C ALA A 126 -4.46 3.62 1.22
N VAL A 127 -4.44 2.41 1.72
CA VAL A 127 -3.23 1.60 1.92
C VAL A 127 -3.43 0.26 1.23
N LEU A 128 -2.50 -0.11 0.36
CA LEU A 128 -2.46 -1.41 -0.30
C LEU A 128 -1.30 -2.22 0.27
N ALA A 129 -1.60 -3.30 1.00
CA ALA A 129 -0.60 -4.29 1.42
C ALA A 129 -0.61 -5.49 0.47
N GLN A 130 0.55 -6.10 0.26
CA GLN A 130 0.74 -7.18 -0.69
C GLN A 130 1.58 -8.30 -0.11
N GLN A 131 1.15 -9.55 -0.35
CA GLN A 131 1.95 -10.75 -0.11
C GLN A 131 2.12 -11.53 -1.40
N LEU A 132 3.31 -12.10 -1.61
CA LEU A 132 3.59 -12.97 -2.76
C LEU A 132 3.50 -14.42 -2.32
N VAL A 133 2.45 -15.12 -2.73
CA VAL A 133 2.19 -16.52 -2.37
C VAL A 133 2.48 -17.46 -3.55
N PRO A 134 2.93 -18.72 -3.28
CA PRO A 134 3.21 -19.72 -4.32
C PRO A 134 1.95 -20.05 -5.13
N ARG A 135 2.10 -20.21 -6.44
CA ARG A 135 1.01 -20.70 -7.30
C ARG A 135 0.80 -22.20 -7.15
N ALA A 136 -0.43 -22.67 -7.33
CA ALA A 136 -0.79 -24.09 -7.27
C ALA A 136 -0.01 -24.95 -8.28
N GLU A 137 0.36 -24.39 -9.42
CA GLU A 137 1.16 -25.05 -10.46
C GLU A 137 2.63 -25.30 -10.06
N GLY A 138 3.05 -24.85 -8.88
CA GLY A 138 4.42 -25.00 -8.38
C GLY A 138 5.46 -24.10 -9.05
N LYS A 139 5.07 -23.23 -10.00
CA LYS A 139 5.97 -22.28 -10.67
C LYS A 139 5.51 -20.84 -10.47
N GLY A 140 6.41 -20.01 -9.94
CA GLY A 140 6.17 -18.60 -9.72
C GLY A 140 5.28 -18.29 -8.51
N ARG A 141 4.95 -17.02 -8.37
CA ARG A 141 4.13 -16.49 -7.28
C ARG A 141 3.01 -15.64 -7.84
N VAL A 142 1.98 -15.41 -7.03
CA VAL A 142 0.89 -14.49 -7.30
C VAL A 142 0.73 -13.54 -6.12
N ALA A 143 0.33 -12.30 -6.39
CA ALA A 143 0.07 -11.32 -5.35
C ALA A 143 -1.32 -11.57 -4.74
N ALA A 144 -1.37 -11.75 -3.42
CA ALA A 144 -2.56 -11.53 -2.61
C ALA A 144 -2.50 -10.11 -2.05
N CYS A 145 -3.60 -9.36 -2.11
CA CYS A 145 -3.62 -7.95 -1.78
C CYS A 145 -4.69 -7.66 -0.72
N GLU A 146 -4.31 -6.83 0.26
CA GLU A 146 -5.21 -6.20 1.21
C GLU A 146 -5.34 -4.73 0.82
N LEU A 147 -6.57 -4.22 0.70
CA LEU A 147 -6.84 -2.82 0.42
C LEU A 147 -7.64 -2.21 1.56
N MET A 148 -7.10 -1.21 2.23
CA MET A 148 -7.79 -0.42 3.23
C MET A 148 -8.12 0.96 2.67
N MET A 149 -9.41 1.19 2.40
CA MET A 149 -9.90 2.53 2.04
C MET A 149 -10.05 3.38 3.31
N ILE A 150 -9.56 4.61 3.28
CA ILE A 150 -9.58 5.49 4.45
C ILE A 150 -10.93 6.18 4.56
N THR A 151 -11.88 5.48 5.14
CA THR A 151 -13.22 5.98 5.45
C THR A 151 -13.22 6.89 6.68
N THR A 152 -14.33 7.60 6.94
CA THR A 152 -14.45 8.48 8.11
C THR A 152 -14.19 7.76 9.45
N PRO A 153 -14.70 6.55 9.70
CA PRO A 153 -14.35 5.80 10.91
C PRO A 153 -12.86 5.52 11.03
N ILE A 154 -12.20 5.07 9.94
CA ILE A 154 -10.77 4.79 9.93
C ILE A 154 -9.94 6.06 10.17
N ARG A 155 -10.34 7.20 9.57
CA ARG A 155 -9.72 8.51 9.85
C ARG A 155 -9.71 8.85 11.34
N ASN A 156 -10.85 8.66 12.00
CA ASN A 156 -10.99 8.92 13.44
C ASN A 156 -10.07 7.99 14.24
N LEU A 157 -9.99 6.70 13.88
CA LEU A 157 -9.11 5.74 14.55
C LEU A 157 -7.63 6.10 14.38
N ILE A 158 -7.21 6.57 13.19
CA ILE A 158 -5.85 7.04 12.94
C ILE A 158 -5.55 8.23 13.86
N ARG A 159 -6.41 9.24 13.85
CA ARG A 159 -6.26 10.46 14.66
C ARG A 159 -6.17 10.14 16.15
N ASP A 160 -7.03 9.26 16.63
CA ASP A 160 -7.16 8.91 18.04
C ASP A 160 -6.12 7.86 18.51
N GLY A 161 -5.28 7.34 17.61
CA GLY A 161 -4.25 6.33 17.90
C GLY A 161 -4.81 4.96 18.23
N ARG A 162 -5.99 4.61 17.72
CA ARG A 162 -6.69 3.35 17.99
C ARG A 162 -6.50 2.34 16.86
N THR A 163 -5.25 2.16 16.41
CA THR A 163 -4.90 1.28 15.29
C THR A 163 -5.41 -0.17 15.44
N PRO A 164 -5.41 -0.80 16.63
CA PRO A 164 -5.93 -2.18 16.78
C PRO A 164 -7.41 -2.33 16.41
N GLN A 165 -8.20 -1.25 16.50
CA GLN A 165 -9.62 -1.29 16.15
C GLN A 165 -9.86 -1.21 14.63
N MET A 166 -8.87 -0.80 13.83
CA MET A 166 -9.00 -0.67 12.38
C MET A 166 -9.26 -2.00 11.70
N GLN A 167 -8.71 -3.11 12.23
CA GLN A 167 -8.93 -4.44 11.68
C GLN A 167 -10.41 -4.82 11.64
N SER A 168 -11.17 -4.50 12.70
CA SER A 168 -12.61 -4.77 12.74
C SER A 168 -13.38 -3.95 11.70
N TYR A 169 -12.95 -2.71 11.46
CA TYR A 169 -13.56 -1.87 10.41
C TYR A 169 -13.18 -2.35 9.01
N LEU A 170 -11.96 -2.84 8.81
CA LEU A 170 -11.53 -3.41 7.55
C LEU A 170 -12.36 -4.64 7.18
N LEU A 171 -12.62 -5.54 8.14
CA LEU A 171 -13.50 -6.71 7.97
C LEU A 171 -14.94 -6.33 7.57
N SER A 172 -15.47 -5.21 8.08
CA SER A 172 -16.81 -4.72 7.76
C SER A 172 -16.87 -3.83 6.51
N GLY A 173 -15.71 -3.40 5.98
CA GLY A 173 -15.56 -2.34 4.98
C GLY A 173 -15.72 -2.79 3.52
N ALA A 174 -16.22 -4.00 3.24
CA ALA A 174 -16.39 -4.49 1.85
C ALA A 174 -17.29 -3.57 0.98
N LYS A 175 -18.23 -2.85 1.60
CA LYS A 175 -19.11 -1.89 0.91
C LYS A 175 -18.38 -0.62 0.46
N ASP A 176 -17.28 -0.29 1.13
CA ASP A 176 -16.46 0.90 0.86
C ASP A 176 -15.30 0.60 -0.09
N GLY A 177 -15.24 -0.62 -0.64
CA GLY A 177 -14.18 -1.09 -1.52
C GLY A 177 -12.94 -1.62 -0.80
N SER A 178 -12.97 -1.76 0.52
CA SER A 178 -11.88 -2.41 1.28
C SER A 178 -11.91 -3.92 1.09
N VAL A 179 -10.72 -4.53 1.05
CA VAL A 179 -10.53 -5.98 0.89
C VAL A 179 -9.51 -6.45 1.91
N THR A 180 -9.83 -7.48 2.70
CA THR A 180 -8.88 -8.08 3.63
C THR A 180 -7.92 -9.04 2.92
N MET A 181 -6.75 -9.27 3.49
CA MET A 181 -5.79 -10.27 3.00
C MET A 181 -6.43 -11.66 2.92
N ASP A 182 -7.16 -12.06 3.96
CA ASP A 182 -7.80 -13.37 4.03
C ASP A 182 -8.88 -13.56 2.95
N HIS A 183 -9.63 -12.49 2.62
CA HIS A 183 -10.58 -12.54 1.50
C HIS A 183 -9.86 -12.71 0.15
N SER A 184 -8.79 -11.98 -0.07
CA SER A 184 -7.97 -12.11 -1.29
C SER A 184 -7.37 -13.51 -1.44
N LEU A 185 -6.85 -14.07 -0.34
CA LEU A 185 -6.32 -15.45 -0.31
C LEU A 185 -7.41 -16.49 -0.59
N LEU A 186 -8.59 -16.32 0.03
CA LEU A 186 -9.74 -17.20 -0.20
C LEU A 186 -10.17 -17.19 -1.67
N GLU A 187 -10.28 -16.02 -2.27
CA GLU A 187 -10.65 -15.87 -3.69
C GLU A 187 -9.61 -16.53 -4.61
N LEU A 188 -8.31 -16.32 -4.36
CA LEU A 188 -7.25 -16.97 -5.14
C LEU A 188 -7.30 -18.49 -5.04
N ALA A 189 -7.58 -19.04 -3.86
CA ALA A 189 -7.71 -20.48 -3.67
C ALA A 189 -8.98 -21.05 -4.32
N GLN A 190 -10.12 -20.34 -4.23
CA GLN A 190 -11.36 -20.75 -4.89
C GLN A 190 -11.25 -20.75 -6.42
N ARG A 191 -10.42 -19.88 -6.98
CA ARG A 191 -10.10 -19.85 -8.41
C ARG A 191 -9.04 -20.88 -8.82
N GLY A 192 -8.49 -21.66 -7.87
CA GLY A 192 -7.44 -22.65 -8.13
C GLY A 192 -6.09 -22.05 -8.48
N VAL A 193 -5.87 -20.76 -8.22
CA VAL A 193 -4.60 -20.07 -8.49
C VAL A 193 -3.53 -20.43 -7.47
N ILE A 194 -3.95 -20.63 -6.21
CA ILE A 194 -3.12 -21.13 -5.11
C ILE A 194 -3.78 -22.34 -4.45
N MET A 195 -3.00 -23.12 -3.71
CA MET A 195 -3.54 -24.24 -2.94
C MET A 195 -4.25 -23.74 -1.68
N PRO A 196 -5.33 -24.42 -1.20
CA PRO A 196 -6.01 -24.04 0.04
C PRO A 196 -5.07 -23.98 1.25
N GLU A 197 -4.12 -24.90 1.34
CA GLU A 197 -3.12 -24.96 2.39
C GLU A 197 -2.26 -23.69 2.40
N THR A 198 -1.83 -23.26 1.21
CA THR A 198 -1.07 -21.98 1.04
C THR A 198 -1.88 -20.79 1.51
N ALA A 199 -3.18 -20.75 1.20
CA ALA A 199 -4.04 -19.68 1.67
C ALA A 199 -4.15 -19.64 3.20
N ILE A 200 -4.35 -20.80 3.83
CA ILE A 200 -4.46 -20.94 5.29
C ILE A 200 -3.14 -20.54 5.99
N GLU A 201 -2.00 -20.99 5.48
CA GLU A 201 -0.68 -20.66 6.03
C GLU A 201 -0.33 -19.18 5.94
N SER A 202 -0.87 -18.49 4.93
CA SER A 202 -0.60 -17.08 4.66
C SER A 202 -1.65 -16.12 5.26
N ALA A 203 -2.73 -16.66 5.83
CA ALA A 203 -3.86 -15.88 6.34
C ALA A 203 -3.54 -15.17 7.66
N TYR A 204 -4.21 -14.05 7.88
CA TYR A 204 -4.20 -13.35 9.16
C TYR A 204 -4.95 -14.14 10.24
N ASP A 205 -6.11 -14.74 9.91
CA ASP A 205 -6.86 -15.67 10.74
C ASP A 205 -7.00 -17.03 10.05
N PRO A 206 -5.99 -17.94 10.22
CA PRO A 206 -6.00 -19.25 9.60
C PRO A 206 -7.21 -20.11 10.01
N ALA A 207 -7.68 -19.95 11.25
CA ALA A 207 -8.78 -20.75 11.79
C ALA A 207 -10.12 -20.37 11.15
N GLU A 208 -10.35 -19.08 10.96
CA GLU A 208 -11.56 -18.59 10.28
C GLU A 208 -11.52 -18.93 8.79
N LEU A 209 -10.37 -18.77 8.14
CA LEU A 209 -10.22 -19.11 6.74
C LEU A 209 -10.45 -20.61 6.47
N GLN A 210 -9.94 -21.49 7.36
CA GLN A 210 -10.15 -22.93 7.27
C GLN A 210 -11.63 -23.31 7.34
N LYS A 211 -12.42 -22.67 8.22
CA LYS A 211 -13.88 -22.89 8.28
C LYS A 211 -14.56 -22.54 6.96
N ASN A 212 -14.14 -21.47 6.30
CA ASN A 212 -14.70 -21.06 5.01
C ASN A 212 -14.48 -22.08 3.88
N PHE A 213 -13.44 -22.93 3.99
CA PHE A 213 -13.22 -24.06 3.08
C PHE A 213 -14.06 -25.28 3.43
N LEU A 214 -14.38 -25.50 4.72
CA LEU A 214 -15.14 -26.67 5.18
C LEU A 214 -16.66 -26.51 5.01
N LEU A 215 -17.16 -25.30 4.93
CA LEU A 215 -18.58 -24.99 4.80
C LEU A 215 -19.11 -25.04 3.36
N ARG A 216 -18.32 -25.52 2.42
CA ARG A 216 -18.68 -25.75 1.02
C ARG A 216 -18.42 -27.19 0.60
#